data_8116c8c8371fc9af002bcde239bd61de
#
_entry.id   8116c8c8371fc9af002bcde239bd61de
#
_cell.length_a   1.000
_cell.length_b   1.000
_cell.length_c   1.000
_cell.angle_alpha   90.00
_cell.angle_beta   90.00
_cell.angle_gamma   90.00
#
_symmetry.space_group_name_H-M   'P 1'
#
loop_
_entity.id
_entity.type
_entity.pdbx_description
1 polymer ?
#
loop_
_entity_poly.entity_id
_entity_poly.type
_entity_poly.pdbx_seq_one_letter_code
_entity_poly.pdbx_strand_id
1 'polypeptide(L)'
;QGHILVEADSSQIEARVLAWFAQQDDLTEAFAKGEDVYKKMASRIYDVSEEDITKEQRFVGKTTILGAGYGMGALKFQAQLKTFGFDMSLEEARRVIGIYRDANWKISQLWRNAQHMLKNMVNGEGFTFPKSTIEVLPQYYSLKLPSGLQMKYEDLRADQTDEGMDFHYQTRRGRTKIYGG
;
A
#
# COMPACT_ATOMS: atom_id res chain seq x y z
N GLN A 1 -18.51 -3.86 -38.33
CA GLN A 1 -18.58 -5.31 -38.57
C GLN A 1 -17.16 -5.89 -38.62
N GLY A 2 -16.88 -6.93 -37.78
CA GLY A 2 -15.60 -7.65 -37.80
C GLY A 2 -14.58 -7.29 -36.74
N HIS A 3 -14.90 -6.49 -35.74
CA HIS A 3 -14.00 -6.22 -34.62
C HIS A 3 -14.42 -7.02 -33.39
N ILE A 4 -13.45 -7.63 -32.70
CA ILE A 4 -13.61 -8.31 -31.41
C ILE A 4 -12.92 -7.43 -30.37
N LEU A 5 -13.64 -7.08 -29.29
CA LEU A 5 -13.03 -6.46 -28.13
C LEU A 5 -12.45 -7.55 -27.24
N VAL A 6 -11.15 -7.45 -26.95
CA VAL A 6 -10.45 -8.34 -26.00
C VAL A 6 -10.10 -7.51 -24.78
N GLU A 7 -10.58 -7.93 -23.61
CA GLU A 7 -10.23 -7.37 -22.32
C GLU A 7 -9.35 -8.39 -21.57
N ALA A 8 -8.25 -7.92 -20.99
CA ALA A 8 -7.37 -8.71 -20.14
C ALA A 8 -6.93 -7.89 -18.94
N ASP A 9 -7.14 -8.42 -17.74
CA ASP A 9 -6.73 -7.82 -16.48
C ASP A 9 -5.71 -8.72 -15.76
N SER A 10 -4.69 -8.07 -15.18
CA SER A 10 -3.66 -8.75 -14.41
C SER A 10 -4.15 -8.93 -12.97
N SER A 11 -4.57 -10.14 -12.63
CA SER A 11 -5.17 -10.43 -11.32
C SER A 11 -4.27 -9.98 -10.16
N GLN A 12 -4.80 -9.10 -9.31
CA GLN A 12 -4.19 -8.65 -8.04
C GLN A 12 -2.79 -8.04 -8.22
N ILE A 13 -2.47 -7.47 -9.39
CA ILE A 13 -1.12 -7.02 -9.74
C ILE A 13 -0.53 -6.06 -8.71
N GLU A 14 -1.31 -5.15 -8.18
CA GLU A 14 -0.87 -4.15 -7.21
C GLU A 14 -0.39 -4.81 -5.92
N ALA A 15 -1.16 -5.74 -5.36
CA ALA A 15 -0.79 -6.45 -4.14
C ALA A 15 0.41 -7.38 -4.35
N ARG A 16 0.54 -7.98 -5.56
CA ARG A 16 1.69 -8.82 -5.93
C ARG A 16 2.97 -7.99 -6.02
N VAL A 17 2.91 -6.86 -6.72
CA VAL A 17 4.06 -5.96 -6.88
C VAL A 17 4.46 -5.37 -5.53
N LEU A 18 3.51 -4.94 -4.71
CA LEU A 18 3.77 -4.44 -3.37
C LEU A 18 4.47 -5.48 -2.48
N ALA A 19 3.96 -6.72 -2.45
CA ALA A 19 4.58 -7.82 -1.71
C ALA A 19 6.02 -8.08 -2.18
N TRP A 20 6.24 -8.07 -3.48
CA TRP A 20 7.57 -8.25 -4.06
C TRP A 20 8.53 -7.11 -3.69
N PHE A 21 8.10 -5.86 -3.81
CA PHE A 21 8.92 -4.70 -3.42
C PHE A 21 9.25 -4.70 -1.92
N ALA A 22 8.29 -5.07 -1.09
CA ALA A 22 8.48 -5.17 0.34
C ALA A 22 9.27 -6.41 0.77
N GLN A 23 9.49 -7.36 -0.15
CA GLN A 23 10.05 -8.69 0.16
C GLN A 23 9.24 -9.45 1.21
N GLN A 24 7.93 -9.32 1.14
CA GLN A 24 6.98 -10.08 1.95
C GLN A 24 6.83 -11.48 1.33
N ASP A 25 7.81 -12.35 1.60
CA ASP A 25 8.00 -13.62 0.88
C ASP A 25 6.83 -14.58 1.05
N ASP A 26 6.25 -14.65 2.25
CA ASP A 26 5.07 -15.48 2.55
C ASP A 26 3.84 -15.07 1.69
N LEU A 27 3.63 -13.76 1.51
CA LEU A 27 2.55 -13.25 0.66
C LEU A 27 2.87 -13.49 -0.82
N THR A 28 4.12 -13.31 -1.24
CA THR A 28 4.57 -13.59 -2.61
C THR A 28 4.41 -15.07 -2.95
N GLU A 29 4.77 -15.97 -2.02
CA GLU A 29 4.57 -17.42 -2.18
C GLU A 29 3.09 -17.79 -2.24
N ALA A 30 2.24 -17.20 -1.40
CA ALA A 30 0.80 -17.44 -1.44
C ALA A 30 0.22 -17.09 -2.81
N PHE A 31 0.63 -15.96 -3.39
CA PHE A 31 0.26 -15.60 -4.77
C PHE A 31 0.79 -16.59 -5.81
N ALA A 32 2.03 -17.06 -5.66
CA ALA A 32 2.63 -18.02 -6.60
C ALA A 32 1.92 -19.38 -6.57
N LYS A 33 1.45 -19.82 -5.39
CA LYS A 33 0.67 -21.03 -5.19
C LYS A 33 -0.79 -20.91 -5.62
N GLY A 34 -1.24 -19.71 -6.01
CA GLY A 34 -2.64 -19.45 -6.39
C GLY A 34 -3.60 -19.46 -5.20
N GLU A 35 -3.10 -19.23 -3.98
CA GLU A 35 -3.92 -19.19 -2.78
C GLU A 35 -4.82 -17.95 -2.76
N ASP A 36 -6.00 -18.06 -2.14
CA ASP A 36 -6.90 -16.91 -1.95
C ASP A 36 -6.43 -16.05 -0.78
N VAL A 37 -5.51 -15.13 -1.05
CA VAL A 37 -4.95 -14.21 -0.03
C VAL A 37 -6.00 -13.38 0.69
N TYR A 38 -7.16 -13.16 0.06
CA TYR A 38 -8.28 -12.44 0.67
C TYR A 38 -8.99 -13.30 1.71
N LYS A 39 -9.19 -14.59 1.42
CA LYS A 39 -9.69 -15.55 2.40
C LYS A 39 -8.70 -15.73 3.56
N LYS A 40 -7.42 -15.84 3.27
CA LYS A 40 -6.36 -15.93 4.29
C LYS A 40 -6.39 -14.72 5.23
N MET A 41 -6.52 -13.50 4.68
CA MET A 41 -6.63 -12.30 5.51
C MET A 41 -7.92 -12.31 6.34
N ALA A 42 -9.05 -12.70 5.74
CA ALA A 42 -10.32 -12.83 6.46
C ALA A 42 -10.23 -13.87 7.58
N SER A 43 -9.61 -15.01 7.34
CA SER A 43 -9.36 -16.05 8.35
C SER A 43 -8.63 -15.48 9.58
N ARG A 44 -7.59 -14.67 9.37
CA ARG A 44 -6.87 -13.98 10.46
C ARG A 44 -7.71 -12.93 11.17
N ILE A 45 -8.58 -12.21 10.44
CA ILE A 45 -9.44 -11.15 10.99
C ILE A 45 -10.53 -11.74 11.89
N TYR A 46 -11.16 -12.82 11.43
CA TYR A 46 -12.33 -13.41 12.09
C TYR A 46 -12.01 -14.62 12.95
N ASP A 47 -10.77 -15.09 12.94
CA ASP A 47 -10.29 -16.28 13.67
C ASP A 47 -11.11 -17.54 13.35
N VAL A 48 -11.34 -17.77 12.04
CA VAL A 48 -12.03 -18.95 11.52
C VAL A 48 -11.22 -19.60 10.39
N SER A 49 -11.51 -20.86 10.06
CA SER A 49 -10.82 -21.55 8.98
C SER A 49 -11.09 -20.89 7.62
N GLU A 50 -10.15 -21.01 6.67
CA GLU A 50 -10.35 -20.45 5.32
C GLU A 50 -11.56 -21.05 4.61
N GLU A 51 -11.93 -22.28 4.96
CA GLU A 51 -13.07 -23.01 4.37
C GLU A 51 -14.40 -22.42 4.82
N ASP A 52 -14.46 -21.91 6.06
CA ASP A 52 -15.65 -21.34 6.67
C ASP A 52 -15.84 -19.84 6.39
N ILE A 53 -14.91 -19.21 5.67
CA ILE A 53 -14.99 -17.79 5.32
C ILE A 53 -16.15 -17.52 4.38
N THR A 54 -17.09 -16.67 4.82
CA THR A 54 -18.21 -16.21 4.01
C THR A 54 -17.76 -15.23 2.93
N LYS A 55 -18.66 -14.96 1.97
CA LYS A 55 -18.39 -13.96 0.91
C LYS A 55 -18.19 -12.56 1.47
N GLU A 56 -18.96 -12.20 2.49
CA GLU A 56 -18.89 -10.92 3.19
C GLU A 56 -17.56 -10.77 3.93
N GLN A 57 -17.15 -11.79 4.68
CA GLN A 57 -15.87 -11.81 5.37
C GLN A 57 -14.69 -11.74 4.38
N ARG A 58 -14.76 -12.51 3.28
CA ARG A 58 -13.77 -12.44 2.21
C ARG A 58 -13.69 -11.03 1.60
N PHE A 59 -14.82 -10.34 1.45
CA PHE A 59 -14.86 -8.95 0.97
C PHE A 59 -14.12 -8.01 1.92
N VAL A 60 -14.31 -8.15 3.24
CA VAL A 60 -13.53 -7.39 4.24
C VAL A 60 -12.05 -7.71 4.11
N GLY A 61 -11.66 -8.98 3.98
CA GLY A 61 -10.28 -9.39 3.74
C GLY A 61 -9.68 -8.76 2.48
N LYS A 62 -10.44 -8.72 1.37
CA LYS A 62 -10.04 -8.05 0.13
C LYS A 62 -9.82 -6.56 0.34
N THR A 63 -10.77 -5.88 0.98
CA THR A 63 -10.69 -4.44 1.25
C THR A 63 -9.51 -4.13 2.18
N THR A 64 -9.20 -5.03 3.13
CA THR A 64 -8.04 -4.91 4.00
C THR A 64 -6.73 -5.02 3.22
N ILE A 65 -6.55 -6.05 2.40
CA ILE A 65 -5.33 -6.25 1.60
C ILE A 65 -5.10 -5.05 0.67
N LEU A 66 -6.11 -4.61 -0.03
CA LEU A 66 -5.98 -3.50 -0.99
C LEU A 66 -5.83 -2.16 -0.27
N GLY A 67 -6.65 -1.86 0.73
CA GLY A 67 -6.63 -0.58 1.43
C GLY A 67 -5.39 -0.40 2.31
N ALA A 68 -5.14 -1.34 3.22
CA ALA A 68 -3.99 -1.26 4.11
C ALA A 68 -2.66 -1.42 3.37
N GLY A 69 -2.65 -2.12 2.23
CA GLY A 69 -1.50 -2.18 1.33
C GLY A 69 -1.06 -0.80 0.84
N TYR A 70 -1.99 0.11 0.62
CA TYR A 70 -1.72 1.52 0.30
C TYR A 70 -1.58 2.43 1.53
N GLY A 71 -1.34 1.88 2.71
CA GLY A 71 -1.15 2.67 3.93
C GLY A 71 -2.44 3.25 4.52
N MET A 72 -3.61 2.73 4.14
CA MET A 72 -4.88 3.21 4.67
C MET A 72 -4.97 3.04 6.17
N GLY A 73 -5.34 4.10 6.88
CA GLY A 73 -5.62 4.08 8.32
C GLY A 73 -7.05 3.64 8.64
N ALA A 74 -7.30 3.33 9.91
CA ALA A 74 -8.58 2.78 10.39
C ALA A 74 -9.80 3.64 10.08
N LEU A 75 -9.71 4.97 10.19
CA LEU A 75 -10.81 5.90 9.87
C LEU A 75 -11.25 5.79 8.41
N LYS A 76 -10.29 5.80 7.48
CA LYS A 76 -10.58 5.67 6.04
C LYS A 76 -11.09 4.27 5.73
N PHE A 77 -10.54 3.25 6.36
CA PHE A 77 -10.98 1.86 6.20
C PHE A 77 -12.43 1.69 6.62
N GLN A 78 -12.81 2.19 7.82
CA GLN A 78 -14.18 2.19 8.29
C GLN A 78 -15.12 2.91 7.31
N ALA A 79 -14.75 4.12 6.89
CA ALA A 79 -15.56 4.90 5.95
C ALA A 79 -15.74 4.16 4.62
N GLN A 80 -14.70 3.53 4.09
CA GLN A 80 -14.77 2.75 2.87
C GLN A 80 -15.69 1.54 3.01
N LEU A 81 -15.58 0.76 4.07
CA LEU A 81 -16.48 -0.37 4.32
C LEU A 81 -17.94 0.08 4.39
N LYS A 82 -18.21 1.22 5.03
CA LYS A 82 -19.54 1.79 5.12
C LYS A 82 -20.14 2.12 3.74
N THR A 83 -19.33 2.57 2.77
CA THR A 83 -19.81 2.82 1.39
C THR A 83 -20.29 1.54 0.68
N PHE A 84 -19.82 0.38 1.15
CA PHE A 84 -20.21 -0.94 0.64
C PHE A 84 -21.30 -1.61 1.50
N GLY A 85 -21.87 -0.88 2.47
CA GLY A 85 -22.92 -1.40 3.35
C GLY A 85 -22.44 -2.24 4.53
N PHE A 86 -21.13 -2.24 4.81
CA PHE A 86 -20.56 -2.91 5.98
C PHE A 86 -20.39 -1.91 7.11
N ASP A 87 -21.10 -2.14 8.20
CA ASP A 87 -20.94 -1.33 9.42
C ASP A 87 -19.91 -1.97 10.34
N MET A 88 -18.89 -1.19 10.70
CA MET A 88 -17.78 -1.63 11.54
C MET A 88 -17.43 -0.50 12.51
N SER A 89 -17.22 -0.81 13.78
CA SER A 89 -16.76 0.19 14.74
C SER A 89 -15.34 0.67 14.43
N LEU A 90 -14.99 1.87 14.88
CA LEU A 90 -13.62 2.38 14.70
C LEU A 90 -12.59 1.53 15.46
N GLU A 91 -12.95 0.98 16.61
CA GLU A 91 -12.10 0.08 17.40
C GLU A 91 -11.80 -1.20 16.60
N GLU A 92 -12.84 -1.80 16.03
CA GLU A 92 -12.68 -2.99 15.18
C GLU A 92 -11.87 -2.69 13.93
N ALA A 93 -12.08 -1.54 13.27
CA ALA A 93 -11.28 -1.10 12.14
C ALA A 93 -9.80 -0.95 12.51
N ARG A 94 -9.49 -0.42 13.72
CA ARG A 94 -8.12 -0.36 14.23
C ARG A 94 -7.51 -1.75 14.43
N ARG A 95 -8.29 -2.68 14.99
CA ARG A 95 -7.88 -4.07 15.18
C ARG A 95 -7.54 -4.72 13.83
N VAL A 96 -8.43 -4.60 12.85
CA VAL A 96 -8.25 -5.17 11.50
C VAL A 96 -6.99 -4.61 10.81
N ILE A 97 -6.79 -3.30 10.84
CA ILE A 97 -5.58 -2.67 10.27
C ILE A 97 -4.32 -3.12 11.03
N GLY A 98 -4.41 -3.30 12.35
CA GLY A 98 -3.33 -3.87 13.18
C GLY A 98 -2.96 -5.28 12.71
N ILE A 99 -3.93 -6.18 12.58
CA ILE A 99 -3.73 -7.56 12.10
C ILE A 99 -3.04 -7.57 10.73
N TYR A 100 -3.47 -6.70 9.81
CA TYR A 100 -2.80 -6.59 8.51
C TYR A 100 -1.34 -6.17 8.65
N ARG A 101 -1.06 -5.13 9.43
CA ARG A 101 0.29 -4.57 9.62
C ARG A 101 1.26 -5.55 10.27
N ASP A 102 0.76 -6.33 11.22
CA ASP A 102 1.53 -7.38 11.88
C ASP A 102 1.81 -8.55 10.93
N ALA A 103 0.79 -9.01 10.22
CA ALA A 103 0.93 -10.08 9.23
C ALA A 103 1.85 -9.69 8.07
N ASN A 104 1.82 -8.43 7.65
CA ASN A 104 2.59 -7.90 6.52
C ASN A 104 3.58 -6.82 6.99
N TRP A 105 4.36 -7.14 8.02
CA TRP A 105 5.25 -6.18 8.67
C TRP A 105 6.33 -5.62 7.74
N LYS A 106 6.77 -6.37 6.72
CA LYS A 106 7.73 -5.90 5.72
C LYS A 106 7.11 -4.83 4.82
N ILE A 107 5.82 -4.94 4.48
CA ILE A 107 5.09 -3.87 3.78
C ILE A 107 4.99 -2.63 4.66
N SER A 108 4.65 -2.80 5.94
CA SER A 108 4.64 -1.68 6.90
C SER A 108 6.02 -1.03 7.05
N GLN A 109 7.08 -1.81 7.00
CA GLN A 109 8.46 -1.32 7.01
C GLN A 109 8.81 -0.55 5.71
N LEU A 110 8.35 -1.03 4.56
CA LEU A 110 8.53 -0.35 3.27
C LEU A 110 7.94 1.07 3.31
N TRP A 111 6.74 1.25 3.86
CA TRP A 111 6.12 2.57 4.00
C TRP A 111 6.89 3.48 4.95
N ARG A 112 7.38 2.97 6.09
CA ARG A 112 8.25 3.75 7.00
C ARG A 112 9.53 4.18 6.29
N ASN A 113 10.15 3.28 5.54
CA ASN A 113 11.36 3.58 4.77
C ASN A 113 11.09 4.65 3.69
N ALA A 114 9.92 4.59 3.04
CA ALA A 114 9.53 5.60 2.04
C ALA A 114 9.35 7.00 2.68
N GLN A 115 8.79 7.08 3.88
CA GLN A 115 8.72 8.37 4.60
C GLN A 115 10.10 8.91 4.97
N HIS A 116 10.99 8.05 5.46
CA HIS A 116 12.38 8.46 5.76
C HIS A 116 13.11 8.92 4.49
N MET A 117 12.90 8.22 3.38
CA MET A 117 13.45 8.61 2.08
C MET A 117 12.98 10.00 1.65
N LEU A 118 11.69 10.30 1.77
CA LEU A 118 11.18 11.64 1.45
C LEU A 118 11.81 12.72 2.33
N LYS A 119 11.95 12.46 3.62
CA LYS A 119 12.62 13.37 4.56
C LYS A 119 14.08 13.62 4.15
N ASN A 120 14.84 12.57 3.89
CA ASN A 120 16.22 12.68 3.46
C ASN A 120 16.33 13.42 2.12
N MET A 121 15.43 13.15 1.18
CA MET A 121 15.39 13.83 -0.11
C MET A 121 15.17 15.34 0.03
N VAL A 122 14.29 15.79 0.93
CA VAL A 122 14.10 17.22 1.24
C VAL A 122 15.38 17.84 1.79
N ASN A 123 16.14 17.12 2.59
CA ASN A 123 17.42 17.59 3.17
C ASN A 123 18.60 17.47 2.19
N GLY A 124 18.39 16.99 0.96
CA GLY A 124 19.48 16.75 0.02
C GLY A 124 20.34 15.51 0.33
N GLU A 125 19.83 14.63 1.20
CA GLU A 125 20.53 13.42 1.65
C GLU A 125 20.10 12.22 0.80
N GLY A 126 21.04 11.31 0.55
CA GLY A 126 20.76 10.04 -0.11
C GLY A 126 19.98 9.07 0.79
N PHE A 127 19.33 8.12 0.17
CA PHE A 127 18.65 7.01 0.84
C PHE A 127 18.81 5.74 0.01
N THR A 128 19.05 4.62 0.67
CA THR A 128 19.12 3.31 0.03
C THR A 128 18.00 2.42 0.56
N PHE A 129 17.12 1.98 -0.32
CA PHE A 129 16.14 0.95 0.03
C PHE A 129 16.87 -0.39 0.19
N PRO A 130 16.70 -1.09 1.31
CA PRO A 130 17.32 -2.39 1.50
C PRO A 130 16.91 -3.36 0.37
N LYS A 131 17.91 -3.99 -0.25
CA LYS A 131 17.73 -4.99 -1.34
C LYS A 131 16.84 -4.53 -2.51
N SER A 132 16.71 -3.23 -2.75
CA SER A 132 15.91 -2.66 -3.84
C SER A 132 16.84 -2.10 -4.92
N THR A 133 16.36 -2.13 -6.15
CA THR A 133 16.98 -1.47 -7.30
C THR A 133 16.47 -0.04 -7.52
N ILE A 134 15.72 0.50 -6.55
CA ILE A 134 15.28 1.89 -6.56
C ILE A 134 16.45 2.75 -6.09
N GLU A 135 16.85 3.68 -6.94
CA GLU A 135 17.90 4.66 -6.64
C GLU A 135 17.26 6.01 -6.32
N VAL A 136 17.62 6.58 -5.17
CA VAL A 136 17.17 7.92 -4.76
C VAL A 136 18.14 8.96 -5.32
N LEU A 137 17.63 9.91 -6.05
CA LEU A 137 18.38 11.02 -6.65
C LEU A 137 17.94 12.35 -5.98
N PRO A 138 18.51 12.69 -4.78
CA PRO A 138 18.04 13.83 -3.97
C PRO A 138 18.15 15.16 -4.73
N GLN A 139 19.22 15.35 -5.48
CA GLN A 139 19.45 16.58 -6.27
C GLN A 139 18.39 16.87 -7.33
N TYR A 140 17.58 15.85 -7.68
CA TYR A 140 16.48 15.95 -8.65
C TYR A 140 15.11 15.72 -8.03
N TYR A 141 15.03 15.54 -6.72
CA TYR A 141 13.82 15.10 -6.01
C TYR A 141 13.14 13.92 -6.74
N SER A 142 13.91 12.90 -7.08
CA SER A 142 13.41 11.79 -7.91
C SER A 142 13.88 10.43 -7.45
N LEU A 143 13.08 9.43 -7.83
CA LEU A 143 13.39 8.01 -7.70
C LEU A 143 13.61 7.43 -9.08
N LYS A 144 14.73 6.77 -9.29
CA LYS A 144 14.97 5.97 -10.49
C LYS A 144 14.45 4.56 -10.23
N LEU A 145 13.51 4.14 -11.03
CA LEU A 145 12.87 2.83 -10.94
C LEU A 145 13.71 1.75 -11.65
N PRO A 146 13.49 0.46 -11.38
CA PRO A 146 14.18 -0.64 -12.08
C PRO A 146 14.04 -0.60 -13.61
N SER A 147 12.94 -0.04 -14.10
CA SER A 147 12.69 0.20 -15.52
C SER A 147 13.56 1.29 -16.16
N GLY A 148 14.33 2.03 -15.36
CA GLY A 148 15.08 3.22 -15.77
C GLY A 148 14.26 4.50 -15.80
N LEU A 149 12.94 4.43 -15.63
CA LEU A 149 12.08 5.61 -15.51
C LEU A 149 12.32 6.33 -14.18
N GLN A 150 12.07 7.64 -14.17
CA GLN A 150 12.18 8.46 -12.97
C GLN A 150 10.79 8.91 -12.49
N MET A 151 10.50 8.68 -11.21
CA MET A 151 9.40 9.35 -10.50
C MET A 151 9.92 10.64 -9.89
N LYS A 152 9.39 11.77 -10.33
CA LYS A 152 9.81 13.10 -9.87
C LYS A 152 8.81 13.68 -8.90
N TYR A 153 9.33 14.28 -7.83
CA TYR A 153 8.59 15.06 -6.85
C TYR A 153 9.01 16.53 -6.95
N GLU A 154 8.62 17.20 -8.04
CA GLU A 154 9.06 18.57 -8.32
C GLU A 154 8.75 19.50 -7.14
N ASP A 155 9.73 20.33 -6.73
CA ASP A 155 9.62 21.24 -5.59
C ASP A 155 9.12 20.51 -4.31
N LEU A 156 9.70 19.35 -4.00
CA LEU A 156 9.36 18.58 -2.81
C LEU A 156 9.65 19.40 -1.55
N ARG A 157 8.65 19.51 -0.68
CA ARG A 157 8.74 20.22 0.61
C ARG A 157 8.13 19.40 1.71
N ALA A 158 8.61 19.64 2.92
CA ALA A 158 8.09 19.05 4.14
C ALA A 158 7.57 20.15 5.07
N ASP A 159 6.37 19.97 5.58
CA ASP A 159 5.75 20.85 6.58
C ASP A 159 5.56 20.07 7.88
N GLN A 160 6.00 20.66 9.00
CA GLN A 160 5.76 20.08 10.31
C GLN A 160 4.31 20.31 10.71
N THR A 161 3.62 19.28 11.14
CA THR A 161 2.24 19.32 11.65
C THR A 161 2.15 18.72 13.04
N ASP A 162 1.03 18.91 13.72
CA ASP A 162 0.79 18.29 15.04
C ASP A 162 0.76 16.76 14.99
N GLU A 163 0.44 16.19 13.81
CA GLU A 163 0.38 14.74 13.58
C GLU A 163 1.71 14.16 13.03
N GLY A 164 2.71 15.01 12.77
CA GLY A 164 4.00 14.61 12.22
C GLY A 164 4.45 15.48 11.05
N MET A 165 5.01 14.88 10.02
CA MET A 165 5.58 15.58 8.87
C MET A 165 4.76 15.28 7.61
N ASP A 166 4.24 16.33 6.99
CA ASP A 166 3.55 16.26 5.71
C ASP A 166 4.49 16.61 4.56
N PHE A 167 4.43 15.85 3.49
CA PHE A 167 5.21 16.09 2.28
C PHE A 167 4.31 16.56 1.14
N HIS A 168 4.77 17.57 0.41
CA HIS A 168 4.07 18.15 -0.74
C HIS A 168 5.01 18.30 -1.92
N TYR A 169 4.50 18.13 -3.12
CA TYR A 169 5.23 18.37 -4.36
C TYR A 169 4.37 19.07 -5.40
N GLN A 170 5.01 19.67 -6.39
CA GLN A 170 4.33 20.41 -7.45
C GLN A 170 3.91 19.46 -8.57
N THR A 171 2.68 19.58 -9.02
CA THR A 171 2.15 18.91 -10.21
C THR A 171 1.64 19.93 -11.22
N ARG A 172 1.31 19.49 -12.42
CA ARG A 172 0.67 20.36 -13.44
C ARG A 172 -0.67 20.95 -12.96
N ARG A 173 -1.35 20.29 -12.01
CA ARG A 173 -2.64 20.73 -11.44
C ARG A 173 -2.49 21.54 -10.16
N GLY A 174 -1.28 21.82 -9.72
CA GLY A 174 -0.97 22.52 -8.47
C GLY A 174 -0.20 21.67 -7.48
N ARG A 175 -0.04 22.20 -6.28
CA ARG A 175 0.65 21.53 -5.19
C ARG A 175 -0.20 20.37 -4.63
N THR A 176 0.40 19.24 -4.46
CA THR A 176 -0.28 18.01 -4.01
C THR A 176 0.44 17.42 -2.80
N LYS A 177 -0.32 17.04 -1.78
CA LYS A 177 0.18 16.29 -0.61
C LYS A 177 0.47 14.85 -0.99
N ILE A 178 1.59 14.32 -0.51
CA ILE A 178 1.89 12.89 -0.57
C ILE A 178 1.18 12.23 0.61
N TYR A 179 0.22 11.39 0.33
CA TYR A 179 -0.44 10.58 1.34
C TYR A 179 0.36 9.29 1.53
N GLY A 180 0.99 9.18 2.68
CA GLY A 180 1.60 7.97 3.15
C GLY A 180 1.11 7.70 4.56
N GLY A 181 0.68 6.51 4.83
CA GLY A 181 0.09 6.13 6.11
C GLY A 181 1.06 6.12 7.26
#